data_83b7f6d9de804ddedae634d0567ca6cc
#
_entry.id   83b7f6d9de804ddedae634d0567ca6cc
#
_cell.length_a   1.000
_cell.length_b   1.000
_cell.length_c   1.000
_cell.angle_alpha   90.00
_cell.angle_beta   90.00
_cell.angle_gamma   90.00
#
_symmetry.space_group_name_H-M   'P 1'
#
loop_
_entity.id
_entity.type
_entity.pdbx_description
1 polymer ?
#
loop_
_entity_poly.entity_id
_entity_poly.type
_entity_poly.pdbx_seq_one_letter_code
_entity_poly.pdbx_strand_id
1 'polypeptide(L)'
;MSQVTDYIPHRPPFLFVDEVVSESETGLVARRTWRAEEDFYKGHYPSMPITPGVLLCEAVFQTGAVFLSRRAAARGAKPGEGVPLLAKISDVRFRNPVFPGDTVTIEVKEKENIAGFTFMSGSVKCGEKRILTVEFSVGWKAPEGGTPTNTQSAQP
;
A
#
# COMPACT_ATOMS: atom_id res chain seq x y z
N MET A 1 -4.70 1.48 20.30
CA MET A 1 -4.75 2.05 18.94
C MET A 1 -4.43 0.94 17.95
N SER A 2 -5.23 0.78 16.92
CA SER A 2 -4.98 -0.23 15.89
C SER A 2 -3.77 0.18 15.04
N GLN A 3 -2.87 -0.78 14.82
CA GLN A 3 -1.67 -0.58 14.03
C GLN A 3 -1.95 -0.80 12.53
N VAL A 4 -1.11 -0.26 11.67
CA VAL A 4 -1.18 -0.49 10.21
C VAL A 4 -1.15 -1.99 9.90
N THR A 5 -0.35 -2.74 10.64
CA THR A 5 -0.20 -4.20 10.49
C THR A 5 -1.43 -5.02 10.86
N ASP A 6 -2.45 -4.41 11.46
CA ASP A 6 -3.74 -5.06 11.72
C ASP A 6 -4.62 -5.11 10.46
N TYR A 7 -4.31 -4.27 9.47
CA TYR A 7 -5.12 -4.10 8.26
C TYR A 7 -4.49 -4.62 6.98
N ILE A 8 -3.14 -4.73 6.94
CA ILE A 8 -2.42 -5.22 5.77
C ILE A 8 -1.43 -6.33 6.16
N PRO A 9 -1.18 -7.32 5.27
CA PRO A 9 -0.28 -8.43 5.57
C PRO A 9 1.20 -8.06 5.54
N HIS A 10 1.54 -6.89 5.02
CA HIS A 10 2.92 -6.41 4.89
C HIS A 10 3.63 -6.32 6.24
N ARG A 11 4.90 -6.67 6.27
CA ARG A 11 5.77 -6.63 7.46
C ARG A 11 7.15 -6.10 7.08
N PRO A 12 7.92 -5.54 8.03
CA PRO A 12 9.32 -5.21 7.76
C PRO A 12 10.07 -6.43 7.18
N PRO A 13 10.95 -6.26 6.18
CA PRO A 13 11.45 -4.97 5.66
C PRO A 13 10.59 -4.35 4.56
N PHE A 14 9.43 -4.94 4.20
CA PHE A 14 8.55 -4.46 3.12
C PHE A 14 7.26 -3.83 3.66
N LEU A 15 7.38 -3.01 4.70
CA LEU A 15 6.28 -2.21 5.26
C LEU A 15 6.65 -0.72 5.13
N PHE A 16 5.90 0.01 4.32
CA PHE A 16 6.21 1.41 3.96
C PHE A 16 5.13 2.40 4.41
N VAL A 17 4.39 2.07 5.45
CA VAL A 17 3.44 2.95 6.14
C VAL A 17 3.72 2.84 7.64
N ASP A 18 4.06 3.95 8.29
CA ASP A 18 4.35 3.95 9.72
C ASP A 18 3.07 4.15 10.54
N GLU A 19 2.24 5.10 10.15
CA GLU A 19 1.02 5.45 10.88
C GLU A 19 -0.06 6.04 9.99
N VAL A 20 -1.30 5.88 10.41
CA VAL A 20 -2.46 6.58 9.85
C VAL A 20 -2.62 7.91 10.59
N VAL A 21 -2.61 9.02 9.85
CA VAL A 21 -2.76 10.36 10.40
C VAL A 21 -4.24 10.78 10.47
N SER A 22 -4.98 10.52 9.39
CA SER A 22 -6.41 10.83 9.32
C SER A 22 -7.10 9.96 8.27
N GLU A 23 -8.40 9.83 8.42
CA GLU A 23 -9.25 9.07 7.51
C GLU A 23 -10.57 9.82 7.27
N SER A 24 -11.09 9.70 6.06
CA SER A 24 -12.40 10.19 5.65
C SER A 24 -13.20 9.08 4.95
N GLU A 25 -14.42 9.36 4.54
CA GLU A 25 -15.24 8.40 3.79
C GLU A 25 -14.61 7.97 2.45
N THR A 26 -13.81 8.85 1.85
CA THR A 26 -13.27 8.65 0.50
C THR A 26 -11.74 8.55 0.45
N GLY A 27 -11.05 8.63 1.58
CA GLY A 27 -9.59 8.59 1.56
C GLY A 27 -8.93 8.48 2.92
N LEU A 28 -7.62 8.37 2.89
CA LEU A 28 -6.78 8.22 4.07
C LEU A 28 -5.47 8.98 3.88
N VAL A 29 -4.98 9.55 4.97
CA VAL A 29 -3.67 10.17 5.05
C VAL A 29 -2.80 9.37 6.01
N ALA A 30 -1.62 9.00 5.55
CA ALA A 30 -0.62 8.26 6.31
C ALA A 30 0.72 8.98 6.32
N ARG A 31 1.62 8.49 7.13
CA ARG A 31 3.00 8.99 7.25
C ARG A 31 4.00 7.86 7.16
N ARG A 32 5.15 8.13 6.54
CA ARG A 32 6.30 7.24 6.47
C ARG A 32 7.59 8.02 6.66
N THR A 33 8.46 7.56 7.55
CA THR A 33 9.85 8.03 7.66
C THR A 33 10.77 7.04 6.97
N TRP A 34 11.53 7.51 5.99
CA TRP A 34 12.50 6.70 5.24
C TRP A 34 13.81 6.65 6.00
N ARG A 35 14.05 5.56 6.69
CA ARG A 35 15.19 5.43 7.62
C ARG A 35 16.46 5.15 6.87
N ALA A 36 17.57 5.79 7.27
CA ALA A 36 18.87 5.67 6.61
C ALA A 36 19.44 4.23 6.65
N GLU A 37 18.99 3.41 7.59
CA GLU A 37 19.43 2.04 7.81
C GLU A 37 18.72 1.02 6.89
N GLU A 38 17.76 1.46 6.06
CA GLU A 38 17.05 0.56 5.16
C GLU A 38 17.99 0.02 4.07
N ASP A 39 17.95 -1.29 3.86
CA ASP A 39 18.97 -2.02 3.06
C ASP A 39 19.07 -1.57 1.61
N PHE A 40 17.97 -1.12 1.00
CA PHE A 40 17.99 -0.68 -0.40
C PHE A 40 18.86 0.54 -0.65
N TYR A 41 19.16 1.38 0.36
CA TYR A 41 20.07 2.51 0.21
C TYR A 41 21.52 2.09 -0.05
N LYS A 42 21.91 0.89 0.34
CA LYS A 42 23.25 0.34 0.06
C LYS A 42 23.51 0.13 -1.43
N GLY A 43 22.45 -0.13 -2.19
CA GLY A 43 22.51 -0.42 -3.61
C GLY A 43 21.89 0.64 -4.52
N HIS A 44 21.15 1.57 -3.97
CA HIS A 44 20.46 2.60 -4.76
C HIS A 44 21.17 3.94 -4.61
N TYR A 45 22.07 4.22 -5.58
CA TYR A 45 22.98 5.37 -5.62
C TYR A 45 23.86 5.49 -4.37
N PRO A 46 24.83 4.56 -4.15
CA PRO A 46 25.62 4.50 -2.92
C PRO A 46 26.34 5.80 -2.53
N SER A 47 26.75 6.59 -3.53
CA SER A 47 27.42 7.88 -3.32
C SER A 47 26.46 9.05 -3.01
N MET A 48 25.19 8.89 -3.34
CA MET A 48 24.12 9.85 -3.11
C MET A 48 22.79 9.11 -2.90
N PRO A 49 22.57 8.50 -1.73
CA PRO A 49 21.38 7.70 -1.49
C PRO A 49 20.10 8.50 -1.70
N ILE A 50 19.20 7.95 -2.51
CA ILE A 50 17.84 8.46 -2.70
C ILE A 50 16.85 7.31 -2.56
N THR A 51 15.64 7.61 -2.12
CA THR A 51 14.59 6.61 -2.01
C THR A 51 14.15 6.17 -3.39
N PRO A 52 14.12 4.85 -3.70
CA PRO A 52 13.64 4.36 -4.98
C PRO A 52 12.21 4.81 -5.27
N GLY A 53 11.97 5.40 -6.45
CA GLY A 53 10.65 5.89 -6.83
C GLY A 53 9.58 4.80 -6.81
N VAL A 54 9.94 3.57 -7.16
CA VAL A 54 9.02 2.42 -7.10
C VAL A 54 8.59 2.08 -5.68
N LEU A 55 9.44 2.31 -4.67
CA LEU A 55 9.08 2.11 -3.26
C LEU A 55 8.21 3.26 -2.73
N LEU A 56 8.37 4.48 -3.26
CA LEU A 56 7.44 5.57 -2.98
C LEU A 56 6.04 5.26 -3.52
N CYS A 57 5.95 4.65 -4.70
CA CYS A 57 4.68 4.14 -5.23
C CYS A 57 4.10 3.04 -4.34
N GLU A 58 4.92 2.10 -3.90
CA GLU A 58 4.49 1.02 -3.01
C GLU A 58 3.94 1.55 -1.69
N ALA A 59 4.54 2.60 -1.12
CA ALA A 59 4.01 3.26 0.08
C ALA A 59 2.60 3.82 -0.14
N VAL A 60 2.31 4.34 -1.34
CA VAL A 60 0.97 4.79 -1.74
C VAL A 60 0.02 3.59 -1.85
N PHE A 61 0.44 2.49 -2.48
CA PHE A 61 -0.42 1.31 -2.65
C PHE A 61 -0.74 0.65 -1.31
N GLN A 62 0.23 0.54 -0.40
CA GLN A 62 0.01 0.06 0.96
C GLN A 62 -0.95 0.97 1.73
N THR A 63 -0.83 2.28 1.58
CA THR A 63 -1.79 3.24 2.18
C THR A 63 -3.20 3.03 1.64
N GLY A 64 -3.35 2.81 0.34
CA GLY A 64 -4.62 2.44 -0.28
C GLY A 64 -5.18 1.12 0.25
N ALA A 65 -4.33 0.12 0.43
CA ALA A 65 -4.71 -1.16 1.01
C ALA A 65 -5.19 -1.02 2.46
N VAL A 66 -4.52 -0.20 3.28
CA VAL A 66 -4.96 0.13 4.64
C VAL A 66 -6.35 0.76 4.63
N PHE A 67 -6.57 1.76 3.76
CA PHE A 67 -7.87 2.42 3.63
C PHE A 67 -8.99 1.42 3.30
N LEU A 68 -8.78 0.60 2.28
CA LEU A 68 -9.78 -0.38 1.84
C LEU A 68 -10.06 -1.45 2.90
N SER A 69 -9.02 -1.95 3.57
CA SER A 69 -9.15 -2.96 4.62
C SER A 69 -9.85 -2.41 5.87
N ARG A 70 -9.54 -1.17 6.27
CA ARG A 70 -10.25 -0.50 7.37
C ARG A 70 -11.73 -0.33 7.06
N ARG A 71 -12.05 0.11 5.84
CA ARG A 71 -13.43 0.27 5.39
C ARG A 71 -14.18 -1.06 5.33
N ALA A 72 -13.54 -2.12 4.87
CA ALA A 72 -14.11 -3.47 4.87
C ALA A 72 -14.38 -3.97 6.30
N ALA A 73 -13.43 -3.77 7.22
CA ALA A 73 -13.60 -4.12 8.64
C ALA A 73 -14.77 -3.35 9.29
N ALA A 74 -14.92 -2.06 9.00
CA ALA A 74 -16.03 -1.25 9.48
C ALA A 74 -17.40 -1.73 8.95
N ARG A 75 -17.42 -2.45 7.83
CA ARG A 75 -18.60 -3.10 7.25
C ARG A 75 -18.80 -4.55 7.69
N GLY A 76 -17.99 -5.04 8.64
CA GLY A 76 -18.11 -6.35 9.24
C GLY A 76 -17.26 -7.46 8.59
N ALA A 77 -16.39 -7.13 7.65
CA ALA A 77 -15.44 -8.11 7.11
C ALA A 77 -14.45 -8.57 8.21
N LYS A 78 -14.19 -9.86 8.28
CA LYS A 78 -13.26 -10.43 9.25
C LYS A 78 -11.83 -10.37 8.71
N PRO A 79 -10.81 -10.31 9.59
CA PRO A 79 -9.43 -10.44 9.19
C PRO A 79 -9.22 -11.71 8.35
N GLY A 80 -8.59 -11.57 7.18
CA GLY A 80 -8.35 -12.68 6.27
C GLY A 80 -9.49 -13.02 5.29
N GLU A 81 -10.61 -12.32 5.34
CA GLU A 81 -11.70 -12.46 4.35
C GLU A 81 -11.42 -11.74 3.03
N GLY A 82 -10.21 -11.88 2.53
CA GLY A 82 -9.73 -11.28 1.31
C GLY A 82 -8.71 -10.17 1.56
N VAL A 83 -8.00 -9.85 0.52
CA VAL A 83 -6.97 -8.81 0.52
C VAL A 83 -7.11 -7.92 -0.71
N PRO A 84 -6.89 -6.62 -0.58
CA PRO A 84 -6.79 -5.73 -1.73
C PRO A 84 -5.50 -6.03 -2.50
N LEU A 85 -5.62 -6.32 -3.79
CA LEU A 85 -4.49 -6.55 -4.68
C LEU A 85 -4.41 -5.47 -5.74
N LEU A 86 -3.21 -4.94 -5.93
CA LEU A 86 -2.94 -3.99 -6.99
C LEU A 86 -3.22 -4.64 -8.36
N ALA A 87 -4.07 -3.99 -9.16
CA ALA A 87 -4.46 -4.48 -10.48
C ALA A 87 -3.84 -3.67 -11.61
N LYS A 88 -3.73 -2.36 -11.45
CA LYS A 88 -3.19 -1.46 -12.48
C LYS A 88 -2.54 -0.25 -11.85
N ILE A 89 -1.44 0.18 -12.42
CA ILE A 89 -0.78 1.46 -12.15
C ILE A 89 -0.84 2.30 -13.41
N SER A 90 -1.20 3.56 -13.28
CA SER A 90 -1.25 4.51 -14.40
C SER A 90 -0.86 5.91 -13.95
N ASP A 91 -0.43 6.72 -14.91
CA ASP A 91 -0.11 8.14 -14.74
C ASP A 91 0.77 8.47 -13.52
N VAL A 92 1.86 7.74 -13.37
CA VAL A 92 2.87 8.01 -12.33
C VAL A 92 3.72 9.21 -12.75
N ARG A 93 3.84 10.20 -11.86
CA ARG A 93 4.68 11.38 -12.06
C ARG A 93 5.53 11.64 -10.86
N PHE A 94 6.85 11.58 -11.03
CA PHE A 94 7.85 11.95 -10.02
C PHE A 94 8.29 13.40 -10.21
N ARG A 95 8.34 14.16 -9.11
CA ARG A 95 8.67 15.59 -9.16
C ARG A 95 9.92 15.95 -8.37
N ASN A 96 10.09 15.37 -7.20
CA ASN A 96 11.22 15.64 -6.31
C ASN A 96 11.71 14.33 -5.67
N PRO A 97 13.01 14.20 -5.41
CA PRO A 97 13.56 13.05 -4.69
C PRO A 97 13.21 13.10 -3.19
N VAL A 98 13.24 11.92 -2.57
CA VAL A 98 13.17 11.72 -1.13
C VAL A 98 14.48 11.11 -0.67
N PHE A 99 15.05 11.63 0.40
CA PHE A 99 16.35 11.23 0.93
C PHE A 99 16.20 10.41 2.22
N PRO A 100 17.24 9.64 2.58
CA PRO A 100 17.27 8.98 3.89
C PRO A 100 17.05 10.00 5.04
N GLY A 101 16.15 9.65 5.94
CA GLY A 101 15.74 10.50 7.05
C GLY A 101 14.50 11.36 6.80
N ASP A 102 14.09 11.52 5.54
CA ASP A 102 12.89 12.28 5.22
C ASP A 102 11.61 11.58 5.70
N THR A 103 10.70 12.39 6.23
CA THR A 103 9.33 11.95 6.56
C THR A 103 8.37 12.49 5.52
N VAL A 104 7.61 11.59 4.91
CA VAL A 104 6.62 11.94 3.89
C VAL A 104 5.20 11.75 4.39
N THR A 105 4.30 12.57 3.88
CA THR A 105 2.87 12.41 4.02
C THR A 105 2.30 11.80 2.74
N ILE A 106 1.51 10.76 2.89
CA ILE A 106 0.92 9.99 1.80
C ILE A 106 -0.58 10.17 1.89
N GLU A 107 -1.20 10.66 0.84
CA GLU A 107 -2.66 10.78 0.74
C GLU A 107 -3.17 9.87 -0.35
N VAL A 108 -4.22 9.10 -0.05
CA VAL A 108 -4.96 8.30 -1.05
C VAL A 108 -6.43 8.70 -1.05
N LYS A 109 -7.02 8.70 -2.24
CA LYS A 109 -8.45 8.99 -2.44
C LYS A 109 -9.07 7.97 -3.39
N GLU A 110 -10.22 7.47 -3.02
CA GLU A 110 -11.08 6.71 -3.94
C GLU A 110 -11.72 7.65 -4.93
N LYS A 111 -11.70 7.29 -6.19
CA LYS A 111 -12.35 8.01 -7.29
C LYS A 111 -13.69 7.35 -7.64
N GLU A 112 -13.66 6.04 -7.85
CA GLU A 112 -14.84 5.25 -8.23
C GLU A 112 -14.61 3.76 -7.96
N ASN A 113 -15.70 3.01 -7.96
CA ASN A 113 -15.68 1.55 -7.90
C ASN A 113 -16.50 1.00 -9.06
N ILE A 114 -15.85 0.23 -9.93
CA ILE A 114 -16.47 -0.35 -11.13
C ILE A 114 -16.11 -1.82 -11.23
N ALA A 115 -17.12 -2.67 -11.34
CA ALA A 115 -16.96 -4.11 -11.57
C ALA A 115 -16.00 -4.80 -10.58
N GLY A 116 -16.03 -4.40 -9.31
CA GLY A 116 -15.19 -4.96 -8.24
C GLY A 116 -13.78 -4.38 -8.17
N PHE A 117 -13.45 -3.40 -9.02
CA PHE A 117 -12.20 -2.65 -8.95
C PHE A 117 -12.42 -1.27 -8.35
N THR A 118 -11.61 -0.92 -7.37
CA THR A 118 -11.57 0.42 -6.79
C THR A 118 -10.49 1.23 -7.47
N PHE A 119 -10.88 2.32 -8.13
CA PHE A 119 -9.96 3.27 -8.76
C PHE A 119 -9.59 4.35 -7.74
N MET A 120 -8.30 4.57 -7.59
CA MET A 120 -7.74 5.46 -6.57
C MET A 120 -6.71 6.40 -7.17
N SER A 121 -6.57 7.55 -6.54
CA SER A 121 -5.43 8.45 -6.74
C SER A 121 -4.60 8.51 -5.46
N GLY A 122 -3.30 8.68 -5.62
CA GLY A 122 -2.38 8.87 -4.52
C GLY A 122 -1.42 10.01 -4.75
N SER A 123 -0.99 10.64 -3.69
CA SER A 123 0.04 11.66 -3.71
C SER A 123 0.97 11.54 -2.50
N VAL A 124 2.22 11.92 -2.70
CA VAL A 124 3.23 11.97 -1.65
C VAL A 124 3.81 13.37 -1.58
N LYS A 125 3.95 13.90 -0.37
CA LYS A 125 4.60 15.18 -0.07
C LYS A 125 5.67 15.00 1.00
N CYS A 126 6.74 15.77 0.90
CA CYS A 126 7.72 15.98 1.97
C CYS A 126 7.68 17.47 2.36
N GLY A 127 7.09 17.77 3.51
CA GLY A 127 6.69 19.14 3.83
C GLY A 127 5.77 19.70 2.74
N GLU A 128 6.11 20.86 2.19
CA GLU A 128 5.36 21.51 1.11
C GLU A 128 5.72 20.98 -0.29
N LYS A 129 6.79 20.19 -0.42
CA LYS A 129 7.25 19.69 -1.71
C LYS A 129 6.40 18.50 -2.16
N ARG A 130 5.86 18.57 -3.36
CA ARG A 130 5.26 17.43 -4.03
C ARG A 130 6.35 16.47 -4.50
N ILE A 131 6.23 15.21 -4.10
CA ILE A 131 7.17 14.14 -4.45
C ILE A 131 6.66 13.37 -5.65
N LEU A 132 5.45 12.81 -5.55
CA LEU A 132 4.83 12.08 -6.65
C LEU A 132 3.31 12.17 -6.61
N THR A 133 2.72 11.87 -7.76
CA THR A 133 1.30 11.53 -7.91
C THR A 133 1.18 10.25 -8.71
N VAL A 134 0.16 9.46 -8.43
CA VAL A 134 -0.10 8.19 -9.12
C VAL A 134 -1.60 7.90 -9.16
N GLU A 135 -2.05 7.31 -10.25
CA GLU A 135 -3.37 6.70 -10.34
C GLU A 135 -3.21 5.18 -10.39
N PHE A 136 -4.08 4.46 -9.70
CA PHE A 136 -4.02 3.01 -9.63
C PHE A 136 -5.39 2.40 -9.37
N SER A 137 -5.53 1.11 -9.63
CA SER A 137 -6.73 0.37 -9.27
C SER A 137 -6.38 -0.87 -8.48
N VAL A 138 -7.29 -1.24 -7.60
CA VAL A 138 -7.19 -2.36 -6.67
C VAL A 138 -8.37 -3.28 -6.87
N GLY A 139 -8.10 -4.58 -7.05
CA GLY A 139 -9.11 -5.62 -7.00
C GLY A 139 -9.13 -6.25 -5.61
N TRP A 140 -10.27 -6.83 -5.24
CA TRP A 140 -10.39 -7.59 -4.00
C TRP A 140 -10.32 -9.09 -4.30
N LYS A 141 -9.32 -9.77 -3.75
CA LYS A 141 -9.21 -11.23 -3.86
C LYS A 141 -9.74 -11.87 -2.58
N ALA A 142 -10.80 -12.68 -2.73
CA ALA A 142 -11.25 -13.53 -1.64
C ALA A 142 -10.18 -14.58 -1.29
N PRO A 143 -10.11 -15.06 -0.03
CA PRO A 143 -9.24 -16.18 0.32
C PRO A 143 -9.60 -17.38 -0.53
N GLU A 144 -8.61 -18.06 -1.10
CA GLU A 144 -8.83 -19.33 -1.78
C GLU A 144 -9.31 -20.34 -0.74
N GLY A 145 -10.55 -20.76 -0.86
CA GLY A 145 -11.08 -21.85 -0.06
C GLY A 145 -10.28 -23.12 -0.32
N GLY A 146 -9.91 -23.77 0.76
CA GLY A 146 -9.23 -25.04 0.95
C GLY A 146 -8.74 -25.82 -0.25
N THR A 147 -7.52 -26.29 -0.13
CA THR A 147 -6.88 -27.34 -0.95
C THR A 147 -7.90 -28.40 -1.38
N PRO A 148 -8.02 -28.73 -2.68
CA PRO A 148 -8.76 -29.92 -3.07
C PRO A 148 -8.01 -31.13 -2.47
N THR A 149 -8.63 -31.77 -1.53
CA THR A 149 -8.22 -33.12 -1.09
C THR A 149 -8.31 -34.04 -2.32
N ASN A 150 -7.15 -34.31 -2.89
CA ASN A 150 -7.01 -35.34 -3.92
C ASN A 150 -7.25 -36.69 -3.24
N THR A 151 -8.52 -37.15 -3.26
CA THR A 151 -8.86 -38.50 -2.90
C THR A 151 -8.50 -39.36 -4.08
N GLN A 152 -7.26 -39.80 -4.16
CA GLN A 152 -6.92 -40.95 -4.98
C GLN A 152 -7.55 -42.17 -4.32
N SER A 153 -8.70 -42.56 -4.86
CA SER A 153 -9.26 -43.88 -4.64
C SER A 153 -8.32 -44.89 -5.28
N ALA A 154 -7.58 -45.58 -4.43
CA ALA A 154 -6.98 -46.84 -4.81
C ALA A 154 -8.08 -47.81 -5.15
N GLN A 155 -8.08 -48.33 -6.35
CA GLN A 155 -8.84 -49.54 -6.70
C GLN A 155 -7.86 -50.71 -6.86
N PRO A 156 -8.35 -51.91 -6.57
CA PRO A 156 -7.59 -53.13 -6.32
C PRO A 156 -6.89 -53.71 -7.54
#